data_fef3743b2d816c0f313349aa87767ba6
#
_entry.id   fef3743b2d816c0f313349aa87767ba6
#
_cell.length_a   1.000
_cell.length_b   1.000
_cell.length_c   1.000
_cell.angle_alpha   90.00
_cell.angle_beta   90.00
_cell.angle_gamma   90.00
#
_symmetry.space_group_name_H-M   'P 1'
#
loop_
_entity.id
_entity.type
_entity.pdbx_description
1 polymer ?
#
loop_
_entity_poly.entity_id
_entity_poly.type
_entity_poly.pdbx_seq_one_letter_code
_entity_poly.pdbx_strand_id
1 'polypeptide(L)'
;YVLLAGSSLVLFFTTHLVPAFFRIPYFIAVYSVYIIGYTFQTAVVKSGQSVITNDVKQRPMITFFDSTFIMLAHGLTAFYVSVYLIRKYGNFNSRALFEEFVITVVVLSGICTALAVIGIWGKDNSRYFQLDKEKKNNIHFRDYWQIMKHNKPIRMLVIAAASNKFASMVYSNSTVLVMLSVSYT
;
A
#
# COMPACT_ATOMS: atom_id res chain seq x y z
N TYR A 1 3.97 7.08 5.95
CA TYR A 1 4.59 7.48 4.69
C TYR A 1 6.12 7.47 4.77
N VAL A 2 6.71 8.23 5.71
CA VAL A 2 8.18 8.40 5.82
C VAL A 2 8.92 7.06 5.88
N LEU A 3 8.43 6.12 6.69
CA LEU A 3 9.03 4.80 6.83
C LEU A 3 8.95 3.99 5.52
N LEU A 4 7.82 4.07 4.82
CA LEU A 4 7.63 3.39 3.53
C LEU A 4 8.49 4.00 2.43
N ALA A 5 8.51 5.32 2.31
CA ALA A 5 9.33 6.04 1.34
C ALA A 5 10.83 5.83 1.59
N GLY A 6 11.26 5.95 2.86
CA GLY A 6 12.64 5.75 3.26
C GLY A 6 13.13 4.34 2.98
N SER A 7 12.36 3.31 3.35
CA SER A 7 12.72 1.92 3.05
C SER A 7 12.75 1.61 1.56
N SER A 8 11.86 2.21 0.76
CA SER A 8 11.90 2.09 -0.71
C SER A 8 13.18 2.67 -1.28
N LEU A 9 13.56 3.88 -0.88
CA LEU A 9 14.79 4.51 -1.35
C LEU A 9 16.01 3.67 -0.93
N VAL A 10 16.09 3.26 0.33
CA VAL A 10 17.18 2.41 0.82
C VAL A 10 17.25 1.11 0.00
N LEU A 11 16.11 0.45 -0.26
CA LEU A 11 16.08 -0.79 -1.02
C LEU A 11 16.72 -0.63 -2.41
N PHE A 12 16.33 0.39 -3.16
CA PHE A 12 16.78 0.56 -4.54
C PHE A 12 18.18 1.17 -4.66
N PHE A 13 18.57 2.06 -3.75
CA PHE A 13 19.85 2.75 -3.81
C PHE A 13 21.01 2.02 -3.13
N THR A 14 20.75 1.16 -2.15
CA THR A 14 21.84 0.56 -1.36
C THR A 14 22.02 -0.94 -1.56
N THR A 15 21.02 -1.67 -2.07
CA THR A 15 21.10 -3.13 -2.25
C THR A 15 22.30 -3.56 -3.12
N HIS A 16 22.68 -2.76 -4.10
CA HIS A 16 23.82 -3.07 -4.98
C HIS A 16 25.17 -2.83 -4.33
N LEU A 17 25.26 -1.98 -3.30
CA LEU A 17 26.51 -1.70 -2.57
C LEU A 17 26.88 -2.84 -1.61
N VAL A 18 25.89 -3.69 -1.26
CA VAL A 18 26.09 -4.78 -0.33
C VAL A 18 26.82 -5.95 -1.01
N PRO A 19 27.86 -6.56 -0.38
CA PRO A 19 28.54 -7.75 -0.89
C PRO A 19 27.54 -8.87 -1.21
N ALA A 20 27.83 -9.66 -2.26
CA ALA A 20 26.92 -10.70 -2.77
C ALA A 20 26.43 -11.67 -1.69
N PHE A 21 27.30 -12.03 -0.73
CA PHE A 21 26.96 -12.94 0.37
C PHE A 21 25.90 -12.37 1.32
N PHE A 22 25.93 -11.08 1.61
CA PHE A 22 24.98 -10.42 2.53
C PHE A 22 23.78 -9.78 1.80
N ARG A 23 23.72 -9.82 0.47
CA ARG A 23 22.67 -9.14 -0.31
C ARG A 23 21.28 -9.67 -0.03
N ILE A 24 21.12 -10.99 0.08
CA ILE A 24 19.82 -11.62 0.36
C ILE A 24 19.31 -11.28 1.76
N PRO A 25 20.07 -11.51 2.86
CA PRO A 25 19.59 -11.15 4.20
C PRO A 25 19.36 -9.64 4.36
N TYR A 26 20.19 -8.81 3.74
CA TYR A 26 19.98 -7.37 3.73
C TYR A 26 18.65 -6.98 3.04
N PHE A 27 18.39 -7.56 1.85
CA PHE A 27 17.16 -7.34 1.12
C PHE A 27 15.94 -7.75 1.97
N ILE A 28 15.97 -8.92 2.61
CA ILE A 28 14.89 -9.39 3.48
C ILE A 28 14.66 -8.42 4.64
N ALA A 29 15.71 -7.93 5.28
CA ALA A 29 15.61 -6.99 6.40
C ALA A 29 14.97 -5.67 5.97
N VAL A 30 15.46 -5.04 4.91
CA VAL A 30 14.92 -3.76 4.40
C VAL A 30 13.50 -3.93 3.87
N TYR A 31 13.22 -5.04 3.17
CA TYR A 31 11.89 -5.35 2.69
C TYR A 31 10.88 -5.60 3.82
N SER A 32 11.32 -6.19 4.94
CA SER A 32 10.48 -6.33 6.14
C SER A 32 10.08 -4.97 6.71
N VAL A 33 11.00 -4.02 6.76
CA VAL A 33 10.71 -2.63 7.18
C VAL A 33 9.72 -1.97 6.21
N TYR A 34 9.91 -2.18 4.92
CA TYR A 34 8.97 -1.71 3.89
C TYR A 34 7.56 -2.27 4.11
N ILE A 35 7.41 -3.56 4.36
CA ILE A 35 6.11 -4.22 4.62
C ILE A 35 5.44 -3.65 5.88
N ILE A 36 6.21 -3.39 6.94
CA ILE A 36 5.70 -2.74 8.15
C ILE A 36 5.15 -1.34 7.80
N GLY A 37 5.93 -0.54 7.08
CA GLY A 37 5.51 0.79 6.63
C GLY A 37 4.24 0.76 5.76
N TYR A 38 4.17 -0.18 4.84
CA TYR A 38 3.00 -0.41 3.98
C TYR A 38 1.76 -0.79 4.80
N THR A 39 1.92 -1.66 5.79
CA THR A 39 0.82 -2.10 6.65
C THR A 39 0.26 -0.93 7.46
N PHE A 40 1.12 -0.11 8.06
CA PHE A 40 0.70 1.09 8.78
C PHE A 40 -0.04 2.08 7.87
N GLN A 41 0.50 2.34 6.69
CA GLN A 41 -0.14 3.27 5.76
C GLN A 41 -1.52 2.75 5.31
N THR A 42 -1.63 1.47 4.98
CA THR A 42 -2.91 0.85 4.59
C THR A 42 -3.92 0.91 5.73
N ALA A 43 -3.50 0.65 6.97
CA ALA A 43 -4.37 0.74 8.15
C ALA A 43 -4.90 2.18 8.34
N VAL A 44 -4.05 3.19 8.20
CA VAL A 44 -4.44 4.61 8.30
C VAL A 44 -5.41 5.00 7.20
N VAL A 45 -5.16 4.59 5.96
CA VAL A 45 -6.07 4.89 4.82
C VAL A 45 -7.45 4.26 5.04
N LYS A 46 -7.50 3.00 5.46
CA LYS A 46 -8.79 2.31 5.74
C LYS A 46 -9.52 2.89 6.94
N SER A 47 -8.80 3.27 7.98
CA SER A 47 -9.34 4.00 9.13
C SER A 47 -9.87 5.37 8.71
N GLY A 48 -9.13 6.12 7.88
CA GLY A 48 -9.53 7.42 7.36
C GLY A 48 -10.84 7.40 6.59
N GLN A 49 -11.13 6.34 5.83
CA GLN A 49 -12.41 6.19 5.12
C GLN A 49 -13.61 6.17 6.08
N SER A 50 -13.47 5.58 7.27
CA SER A 50 -14.54 5.55 8.28
C SER A 50 -14.73 6.90 8.99
N VAL A 51 -13.70 7.74 8.97
CA VAL A 51 -13.67 9.08 9.58
C VAL A 51 -14.32 10.13 8.70
N ILE A 52 -14.17 10.01 7.38
CA ILE A 52 -14.65 10.99 6.40
C ILE A 52 -16.18 11.10 6.42
N THR A 53 -16.90 10.00 6.65
CA THR A 53 -18.37 10.03 6.70
C THR A 53 -18.94 9.00 7.69
N ASN A 54 -19.89 9.47 8.50
CA ASN A 54 -20.73 8.62 9.35
C ASN A 54 -21.98 8.12 8.61
N ASP A 55 -22.28 8.64 7.42
CA ASP A 55 -23.44 8.24 6.64
C ASP A 55 -23.16 6.95 5.87
N VAL A 56 -23.90 5.91 6.22
CA VAL A 56 -23.82 4.58 5.57
C VAL A 56 -24.09 4.64 4.07
N LYS A 57 -24.91 5.61 3.60
CA LYS A 57 -25.24 5.78 2.18
C LYS A 57 -24.09 6.39 1.37
N GLN A 58 -23.19 7.14 2.01
CA GLN A 58 -22.05 7.79 1.34
C GLN A 58 -20.81 6.87 1.28
N ARG A 59 -20.73 5.85 2.11
CA ARG A 59 -19.58 4.92 2.15
C ARG A 59 -19.31 4.21 0.82
N PRO A 60 -20.32 3.72 0.07
CA PRO A 60 -20.08 3.12 -1.25
C PRO A 60 -19.48 4.09 -2.26
N MET A 61 -19.86 5.38 -2.19
CA MET A 61 -19.32 6.42 -3.06
C MET A 61 -17.84 6.67 -2.81
N ILE A 62 -17.40 6.68 -1.54
CA ILE A 62 -15.97 6.79 -1.17
C ILE A 62 -15.19 5.59 -1.70
N THR A 63 -15.73 4.38 -1.56
CA THR A 63 -15.09 3.17 -2.08
C THR A 63 -15.00 3.17 -3.60
N PHE A 64 -16.01 3.71 -4.30
CA PHE A 64 -15.98 3.88 -5.74
C PHE A 64 -14.85 4.81 -6.18
N PHE A 65 -14.72 5.97 -5.55
CA PHE A 65 -13.61 6.90 -5.82
C PHE A 65 -12.25 6.28 -5.51
N ASP A 66 -12.11 5.60 -4.35
CA ASP A 66 -10.88 4.89 -3.97
C ASP A 66 -10.46 3.91 -5.08
N SER A 67 -11.37 3.06 -5.53
CA SER A 67 -11.12 2.09 -6.59
C SER A 67 -10.77 2.75 -7.92
N THR A 68 -11.47 3.81 -8.29
CA THR A 68 -11.24 4.56 -9.54
C THR A 68 -9.86 5.19 -9.55
N PHE A 69 -9.47 5.86 -8.45
CA PHE A 69 -8.14 6.47 -8.35
C PHE A 69 -7.02 5.44 -8.30
N ILE A 70 -7.23 4.27 -7.70
CA ILE A 70 -6.27 3.16 -7.74
C ILE A 70 -6.05 2.69 -9.19
N MET A 71 -7.12 2.50 -9.97
CA MET A 71 -7.00 2.11 -11.38
C MET A 71 -6.29 3.18 -12.22
N LEU A 72 -6.63 4.44 -12.02
CA LEU A 72 -5.96 5.56 -12.69
C LEU A 72 -4.47 5.62 -12.36
N ALA A 73 -4.11 5.47 -11.09
CA ALA A 73 -2.71 5.46 -10.64
C ALA A 73 -1.91 4.31 -11.28
N HIS A 74 -2.50 3.11 -11.36
CA HIS A 74 -1.86 1.98 -12.05
C HIS A 74 -1.68 2.25 -13.54
N GLY A 75 -2.71 2.77 -14.22
CA GLY A 75 -2.65 3.12 -15.65
C GLY A 75 -1.60 4.19 -15.94
N LEU A 76 -1.59 5.27 -15.18
CA LEU A 76 -0.60 6.35 -15.31
C LEU A 76 0.83 5.85 -15.04
N THR A 77 1.01 4.99 -14.04
CA THR A 77 2.33 4.39 -13.73
C THR A 77 2.80 3.50 -14.88
N ALA A 78 1.92 2.63 -15.40
CA ALA A 78 2.25 1.78 -16.54
C ALA A 78 2.59 2.60 -17.78
N PHE A 79 1.83 3.66 -18.07
CA PHE A 79 2.10 4.58 -19.16
C PHE A 79 3.44 5.29 -18.99
N TYR A 80 3.74 5.82 -17.80
CA TYR A 80 5.00 6.49 -17.49
C TYR A 80 6.20 5.54 -17.70
N VAL A 81 6.12 4.33 -17.20
CA VAL A 81 7.18 3.33 -17.36
C VAL A 81 7.35 2.97 -18.84
N SER A 82 6.26 2.63 -19.53
CA SER A 82 6.32 2.10 -20.91
C SER A 82 6.70 3.16 -21.94
N VAL A 83 6.19 4.37 -21.82
CA VAL A 83 6.37 5.42 -22.83
C VAL A 83 7.59 6.28 -22.56
N TYR A 84 7.87 6.59 -21.30
CA TYR A 84 8.96 7.49 -20.97
C TYR A 84 10.23 6.75 -20.52
N LEU A 85 10.14 5.93 -19.47
CA LEU A 85 11.33 5.30 -18.89
C LEU A 85 11.98 4.28 -19.82
N ILE A 86 11.19 3.42 -20.48
CA ILE A 86 11.75 2.41 -21.40
C ILE A 86 12.38 3.09 -22.61
N ARG A 87 11.78 4.15 -23.14
CA ARG A 87 12.39 4.92 -24.25
C ARG A 87 13.69 5.57 -23.85
N LYS A 88 13.79 6.07 -22.62
CA LYS A 88 14.97 6.77 -22.12
C LYS A 88 16.14 5.83 -21.83
N TYR A 89 15.86 4.66 -21.27
CA TYR A 89 16.87 3.70 -20.79
C TYR A 89 17.04 2.44 -21.65
N GLY A 90 16.19 2.23 -22.62
CA GLY A 90 16.27 1.16 -23.62
C GLY A 90 15.74 -0.20 -23.18
N ASN A 91 15.85 -0.56 -21.90
CA ASN A 91 15.36 -1.83 -21.38
C ASN A 91 15.14 -1.81 -19.87
N PHE A 92 14.43 -2.85 -19.36
CA PHE A 92 14.14 -3.01 -17.94
C PHE A 92 15.34 -3.39 -17.06
N ASN A 93 16.50 -3.73 -17.63
CA ASN A 93 17.66 -4.13 -16.85
C ASN A 93 18.52 -2.92 -16.38
N SER A 94 18.15 -1.71 -16.78
CA SER A 94 18.87 -0.51 -16.40
C SER A 94 18.58 -0.13 -14.95
N ARG A 95 19.61 -0.10 -14.11
CA ARG A 95 19.52 0.37 -12.74
C ARG A 95 19.01 1.81 -12.65
N ALA A 96 19.49 2.69 -13.53
CA ALA A 96 19.09 4.08 -13.57
C ALA A 96 17.59 4.28 -13.82
N LEU A 97 16.95 3.35 -14.55
CA LEU A 97 15.49 3.33 -14.73
C LEU A 97 14.76 3.16 -13.39
N PHE A 98 15.19 2.21 -12.57
CA PHE A 98 14.55 1.95 -11.29
C PHE A 98 14.81 3.07 -10.27
N GLU A 99 15.98 3.67 -10.28
CA GLU A 99 16.32 4.80 -9.42
C GLU A 99 15.43 6.01 -9.74
N GLU A 100 15.30 6.39 -11.02
CA GLU A 100 14.42 7.49 -11.43
C GLU A 100 12.96 7.18 -11.15
N PHE A 101 12.52 5.95 -11.41
CA PHE A 101 11.16 5.51 -11.12
C PHE A 101 10.81 5.66 -9.63
N VAL A 102 11.67 5.16 -8.74
CA VAL A 102 11.43 5.21 -7.30
C VAL A 102 11.41 6.64 -6.79
N ILE A 103 12.33 7.50 -7.24
CA ILE A 103 12.33 8.92 -6.86
C ILE A 103 11.02 9.57 -7.30
N THR A 104 10.61 9.37 -8.55
CA THR A 104 9.37 9.96 -9.09
C THR A 104 8.15 9.50 -8.27
N VAL A 105 8.05 8.21 -7.97
CA VAL A 105 6.93 7.66 -7.19
C VAL A 105 6.94 8.19 -5.76
N VAL A 106 8.11 8.26 -5.12
CA VAL A 106 8.24 8.78 -3.75
C VAL A 106 7.86 10.26 -3.69
N VAL A 107 8.32 11.07 -4.63
CA VAL A 107 7.98 12.51 -4.67
C VAL A 107 6.49 12.71 -4.91
N LEU A 108 5.93 12.04 -5.93
CA LEU A 108 4.52 12.17 -6.28
C LEU A 108 3.60 11.70 -5.15
N SER A 109 3.89 10.52 -4.58
CA SER A 109 3.11 10.00 -3.44
C SER A 109 3.27 10.87 -2.19
N GLY A 110 4.42 11.50 -2.00
CA GLY A 110 4.65 12.48 -0.92
C GLY A 110 3.76 13.70 -1.05
N ILE A 111 3.68 14.27 -2.25
CA ILE A 111 2.78 15.40 -2.56
C ILE A 111 1.33 14.99 -2.31
N CYS A 112 0.90 13.84 -2.84
CA CYS A 112 -0.47 13.34 -2.63
C CYS A 112 -0.78 13.10 -1.14
N THR A 113 0.17 12.57 -0.39
CA THR A 113 0.02 12.35 1.06
C THR A 113 -0.10 13.68 1.81
N ALA A 114 0.71 14.67 1.46
CA ALA A 114 0.61 16.01 2.05
C ALA A 114 -0.74 16.67 1.76
N LEU A 115 -1.23 16.58 0.53
CA LEU A 115 -2.55 17.08 0.15
C LEU A 115 -3.67 16.36 0.91
N ALA A 116 -3.57 15.04 1.08
CA ALA A 116 -4.53 14.26 1.85
C ALA A 116 -4.56 14.70 3.33
N VAL A 117 -3.40 14.89 3.94
CA VAL A 117 -3.29 15.36 5.33
C VAL A 117 -3.91 16.75 5.48
N ILE A 118 -3.61 17.68 4.56
CA ILE A 118 -4.20 19.03 4.56
C ILE A 118 -5.72 18.96 4.42
N GLY A 119 -6.21 18.11 3.51
CA GLY A 119 -7.67 17.95 3.27
C GLY A 119 -8.45 17.39 4.46
N ILE A 120 -7.81 16.52 5.26
CA ILE A 120 -8.45 15.88 6.42
C ILE A 120 -8.28 16.74 7.70
N TRP A 121 -7.26 17.60 7.76
CA TRP A 121 -6.89 18.37 8.94
C TRP A 121 -8.06 19.11 9.61
N GLY A 122 -8.93 19.73 8.81
CA GLY A 122 -10.08 20.47 9.34
C GLY A 122 -11.22 19.58 9.84
N LYS A 123 -11.27 18.30 9.44
CA LYS A 123 -12.29 17.33 9.83
C LYS A 123 -11.83 16.37 10.94
N ASP A 124 -10.53 16.25 11.14
CA ASP A 124 -9.96 15.43 12.20
C ASP A 124 -10.01 16.15 13.55
N ASN A 125 -11.23 16.45 13.98
CA ASN A 125 -11.48 17.13 15.25
C ASN A 125 -12.33 16.20 16.12
N SER A 126 -11.90 15.97 17.37
CA SER A 126 -12.59 15.11 18.35
C SER A 126 -14.07 15.41 18.56
N ARG A 127 -14.52 16.59 18.11
CA ARG A 127 -15.92 17.03 18.12
C ARG A 127 -16.81 16.25 17.13
N TYR A 128 -16.23 15.74 16.04
CA TYR A 128 -16.95 14.97 15.03
C TYR A 128 -16.95 13.46 15.33
N PHE A 129 -16.03 13.04 16.15
CA PHE A 129 -15.97 11.69 16.68
C PHE A 129 -16.68 11.68 18.04
N GLN A 130 -17.97 11.69 18.11
CA GLN A 130 -18.70 11.44 19.35
C GLN A 130 -18.26 10.09 19.96
N LEU A 131 -17.01 10.04 20.34
CA LEU A 131 -16.51 9.02 21.23
C LEU A 131 -17.11 9.36 22.57
N ASP A 132 -18.20 8.67 22.92
CA ASP A 132 -18.71 8.63 24.26
C ASP A 132 -17.52 8.42 25.19
N LYS A 133 -17.14 9.50 25.88
CA LYS A 133 -16.01 9.49 26.82
C LYS A 133 -16.22 8.48 27.97
N GLU A 134 -17.42 7.92 28.08
CA GLU A 134 -17.80 7.00 29.15
C GLU A 134 -17.49 5.52 28.88
N LYS A 135 -17.13 5.11 27.66
CA LYS A 135 -16.71 3.73 27.38
C LYS A 135 -15.29 3.68 26.85
N LYS A 136 -14.30 3.91 27.71
CA LYS A 136 -12.97 3.33 27.53
C LYS A 136 -13.10 1.80 27.69
N ASN A 137 -13.67 1.14 26.70
CA ASN A 137 -13.49 -0.30 26.59
C ASN A 137 -12.02 -0.55 26.25
N ASN A 138 -11.25 -1.00 27.20
CA ASN A 138 -9.94 -1.58 26.97
C ASN A 138 -10.15 -2.81 26.08
N ILE A 139 -10.06 -2.62 24.76
CA ILE A 139 -10.20 -3.71 23.80
C ILE A 139 -8.91 -4.54 23.87
N HIS A 140 -9.01 -5.74 24.40
CA HIS A 140 -7.90 -6.69 24.42
C HIS A 140 -7.87 -7.50 23.11
N PHE A 141 -6.69 -7.94 22.71
CA PHE A 141 -6.52 -8.81 21.52
C PHE A 141 -7.41 -10.08 21.60
N ARG A 142 -7.72 -10.52 22.79
CA ARG A 142 -8.62 -11.65 23.06
C ARG A 142 -10.07 -11.39 22.60
N ASP A 143 -10.51 -10.12 22.62
CA ASP A 143 -11.87 -9.73 22.22
C ASP A 143 -12.04 -9.88 20.69
N TYR A 144 -10.99 -9.54 19.91
CA TYR A 144 -10.99 -9.79 18.46
C TYR A 144 -11.11 -11.27 18.14
N TRP A 145 -10.42 -12.12 18.91
CA TRP A 145 -10.51 -13.57 18.73
C TRP A 145 -11.90 -14.11 19.08
N GLN A 146 -12.52 -13.61 20.15
CA GLN A 146 -13.87 -13.97 20.52
C GLN A 146 -14.90 -13.55 19.48
N ILE A 147 -14.81 -12.33 18.95
CA ILE A 147 -15.68 -11.82 17.88
C ILE A 147 -15.57 -12.71 16.64
N MET A 148 -14.36 -13.07 16.26
CA MET A 148 -14.11 -13.92 15.10
C MET A 148 -14.66 -15.35 15.30
N LYS A 149 -14.61 -15.87 16.53
CA LYS A 149 -15.12 -17.21 16.85
C LYS A 149 -16.65 -17.28 16.87
N HIS A 150 -17.33 -16.25 17.39
CA HIS A 150 -18.77 -16.25 17.61
C HIS A 150 -19.57 -15.60 16.46
N ASN A 151 -18.94 -14.80 15.59
CA ASN A 151 -19.62 -14.11 14.51
C ASN A 151 -19.32 -14.76 13.16
N LYS A 152 -20.26 -15.61 12.68
CA LYS A 152 -20.14 -16.32 11.40
C LYS A 152 -19.95 -15.38 10.19
N PRO A 153 -20.68 -14.27 10.02
CA PRO A 153 -20.46 -13.29 8.95
C PRO A 153 -19.04 -12.70 8.95
N ILE A 154 -18.52 -12.31 10.10
CA ILE A 154 -17.16 -11.76 10.21
C ILE A 154 -16.12 -12.81 9.82
N ARG A 155 -16.27 -14.03 10.29
CA ARG A 155 -15.37 -15.14 9.93
C ARG A 155 -15.35 -15.40 8.42
N MET A 156 -16.52 -15.44 7.78
CA MET A 156 -16.62 -15.62 6.33
C MET A 156 -16.01 -14.46 5.56
N LEU A 157 -16.18 -13.22 6.03
CA LEU A 157 -15.57 -12.04 5.45
C LEU A 157 -14.03 -12.11 5.53
N VAL A 158 -13.47 -12.52 6.65
CA VAL A 158 -12.02 -12.68 6.84
C VAL A 158 -11.46 -13.76 5.90
N ILE A 159 -12.15 -14.91 5.77
CA ILE A 159 -11.75 -15.98 4.85
C ILE A 159 -11.79 -15.46 3.40
N ALA A 160 -12.87 -14.81 3.01
CA ALA A 160 -13.00 -14.25 1.66
C ALA A 160 -11.91 -13.20 1.36
N ALA A 161 -11.62 -12.32 2.30
CA ALA A 161 -10.56 -11.33 2.16
C ALA A 161 -9.16 -11.97 2.04
N ALA A 162 -8.88 -13.00 2.84
CA ALA A 162 -7.63 -13.75 2.79
C ALA A 162 -7.47 -14.48 1.46
N SER A 163 -8.53 -15.15 0.98
CA SER A 163 -8.54 -15.85 -0.31
C SER A 163 -8.32 -14.88 -1.48
N ASN A 164 -8.97 -13.72 -1.46
CA ASN A 164 -8.78 -12.68 -2.47
C ASN A 164 -7.34 -12.14 -2.48
N LYS A 165 -6.76 -11.90 -1.30
CA LYS A 165 -5.36 -11.48 -1.19
C LYS A 165 -4.40 -12.54 -1.72
N PHE A 166 -4.65 -13.81 -1.40
CA PHE A 166 -3.85 -14.93 -1.90
C PHE A 166 -3.92 -15.02 -3.43
N ALA A 167 -5.12 -14.98 -4.01
CA ALA A 167 -5.30 -14.99 -5.45
C ALA A 167 -4.59 -13.81 -6.13
N SER A 168 -4.68 -12.62 -5.55
CA SER A 168 -4.02 -11.40 -6.04
C SER A 168 -2.49 -11.53 -6.04
N MET A 169 -1.91 -12.13 -5.00
CA MET A 169 -0.47 -12.41 -4.91
C MET A 169 -0.01 -13.41 -5.97
N VAL A 170 -0.76 -14.50 -6.14
CA VAL A 170 -0.46 -15.50 -7.17
C VAL A 170 -0.52 -14.88 -8.56
N TYR A 171 -1.58 -14.13 -8.85
CA TYR A 171 -1.74 -13.43 -10.13
C TYR A 171 -0.58 -12.47 -10.42
N SER A 172 -0.22 -11.60 -9.46
CA SER A 172 0.86 -10.63 -9.63
C SER A 172 2.21 -11.31 -9.89
N ASN A 173 2.54 -12.35 -9.13
CA ASN A 173 3.79 -13.09 -9.31
C ASN A 173 3.81 -13.86 -10.63
N SER A 174 2.71 -14.49 -11.04
CA SER A 174 2.60 -15.19 -12.32
C SER A 174 2.76 -14.25 -13.50
N THR A 175 2.19 -13.04 -13.42
CA THR A 175 2.34 -12.02 -14.47
C THR A 175 3.81 -11.63 -14.67
N VAL A 176 4.57 -11.44 -13.58
CA VAL A 176 6.01 -11.14 -13.66
C VAL A 176 6.78 -12.30 -14.32
N LEU A 177 6.50 -13.54 -13.91
CA LEU A 177 7.16 -14.73 -14.50
C LEU A 177 6.86 -14.87 -15.98
N VAL A 178 5.62 -14.66 -16.42
CA VAL A 178 5.25 -14.69 -17.84
C VAL A 178 5.95 -13.58 -18.61
N MET A 179 5.97 -12.36 -18.09
CA MET A 179 6.69 -11.24 -18.71
C MET A 179 8.17 -11.54 -18.89
N LEU A 180 8.82 -12.09 -17.87
CA LEU A 180 10.23 -12.48 -17.94
C LEU A 180 10.45 -13.60 -18.99
N SER A 181 9.59 -14.63 -19.03
CA SER A 181 9.71 -15.72 -19.97
C SER A 181 9.57 -15.27 -21.43
N VAL A 182 8.64 -14.34 -21.71
CA VAL A 182 8.42 -13.79 -23.05
C VAL A 182 9.54 -12.82 -23.48
N SER A 183 10.15 -12.10 -22.54
CA SER A 183 11.24 -11.17 -22.88
C SER A 183 12.58 -11.86 -23.14
N TYR A 184 12.73 -13.14 -22.80
CA TYR A 184 13.93 -13.94 -23.06
C TYR A 184 13.81 -14.85 -24.31
N THR A 185 12.65 -14.83 -24.97
CA THR A 185 12.44 -15.52 -26.27
C THR A 185 12.50 -14.52 -27.39
#